data_b37def82581874376e388606f5d77fd2
#
_entry.id   b37def82581874376e388606f5d77fd2
#
_cell.length_a   1.000
_cell.length_b   1.000
_cell.length_c   1.000
_cell.angle_alpha   90.00
_cell.angle_beta   90.00
_cell.angle_gamma   90.00
#
_symmetry.space_group_name_H-M   'P 1'
#
loop_
_entity.id
_entity.type
_entity.pdbx_description
1 polymer ?
#
loop_
_entity_poly.entity_id
_entity_poly.type
_entity_poly.pdbx_seq_one_letter_code
_entity_poly.pdbx_strand_id
1 'polypeptide(L)'
;MFDRLPIIALCSALLFGCTQETAKQENTNAPKEIHKTLAISAIVEHPSLDDIRRGVIAGLAEQGYQEGKNLTVNFQSAQGNMATAGQIAKQFSADSPDAIVAISTPSAQTIAAATQSIPIIYTAVSDPVAAKLIDDKGIATQSNITGLSSELPLEPQIELFQKVKPEAKRIGFVYSSGEMNSVSLKERLKVELPKYGMALVDIPINRSSDVAAATRALSGRADLIYTSLDNNVASAMEAMVGVANELKIPVIASDEFSVRRGATAALGVNDFDFGLTTAKLVAKSLDGTPANQIKPEVMNTLTLYVSPKNAQNQGVSLSDELIKTGMNTDTTPSKAEQKPGEQTANQKP
;
A
#
# COMPACT_ATOMS: atom_id res chain seq x y z
N MET A 1 -13.60 -39.34 87.77
CA MET A 1 -12.83 -39.24 88.95
C MET A 1 -11.98 -38.00 88.84
N PHE A 2 -12.33 -37.01 89.65
CA PHE A 2 -11.53 -35.86 90.09
C PHE A 2 -10.82 -35.01 89.03
N ASP A 3 -10.76 -33.71 89.14
CA ASP A 3 -11.38 -32.66 89.96
C ASP A 3 -11.11 -31.31 89.31
N ARG A 4 -12.05 -30.45 89.24
CA ARG A 4 -12.20 -29.05 89.64
C ARG A 4 -10.89 -28.26 89.91
N LEU A 5 -10.73 -27.09 89.54
CA LEU A 5 -11.29 -25.75 89.66
C LEU A 5 -10.22 -24.67 89.31
N PRO A 6 -10.56 -23.40 89.41
CA PRO A 6 -10.27 -22.37 88.40
C PRO A 6 -9.25 -21.36 88.94
N ILE A 7 -8.70 -20.54 88.12
CA ILE A 7 -8.01 -19.32 88.53
C ILE A 7 -8.44 -18.13 87.71
N ILE A 8 -8.93 -17.22 88.36
CA ILE A 8 -9.42 -15.88 88.29
C ILE A 8 -8.48 -14.93 87.51
N ALA A 9 -9.09 -14.20 86.62
CA ALA A 9 -8.98 -12.79 86.24
C ALA A 9 -7.72 -11.98 86.59
N LEU A 10 -7.23 -11.27 85.55
CA LEU A 10 -6.85 -9.88 85.74
C LEU A 10 -7.04 -9.13 84.40
N CYS A 11 -7.98 -8.20 84.42
CA CYS A 11 -8.20 -7.20 83.34
C CYS A 11 -7.02 -6.25 83.34
N SER A 12 -6.42 -6.08 82.14
CA SER A 12 -5.62 -4.90 81.82
C SER A 12 -6.13 -4.32 80.56
N ALA A 13 -6.88 -3.25 80.69
CA ALA A 13 -7.35 -2.43 79.55
C ALA A 13 -6.15 -1.69 78.91
N LEU A 14 -5.80 -2.07 77.75
CA LEU A 14 -4.93 -1.25 76.87
C LEU A 14 -5.80 -0.64 75.82
N LEU A 15 -5.99 0.68 75.94
CA LEU A 15 -6.57 1.57 74.90
C LEU A 15 -5.59 1.66 73.75
N PHE A 16 -5.85 0.92 72.69
CA PHE A 16 -5.25 1.20 71.34
C PHE A 16 -6.15 2.11 70.63
N GLY A 17 -5.67 3.36 70.46
CA GLY A 17 -6.28 4.35 69.57
C GLY A 17 -6.26 3.86 68.15
N CYS A 18 -7.42 3.67 67.51
CA CYS A 18 -7.59 3.51 66.08
C CYS A 18 -7.27 4.84 65.41
N THR A 19 -6.07 5.00 64.86
CA THR A 19 -5.83 5.96 63.76
C THR A 19 -6.52 5.40 62.54
N GLN A 20 -7.62 5.99 62.17
CA GLN A 20 -8.29 5.78 60.88
C GLN A 20 -7.39 6.36 59.80
N GLU A 21 -6.56 5.51 59.19
CA GLU A 21 -5.95 5.80 57.90
C GLU A 21 -7.07 5.86 56.86
N THR A 22 -7.43 7.09 56.47
CA THR A 22 -8.27 7.35 55.31
C THR A 22 -7.51 6.83 54.08
N ALA A 23 -7.83 5.61 53.68
CA ALA A 23 -7.44 5.11 52.36
C ALA A 23 -7.97 6.11 51.32
N LYS A 24 -7.08 6.89 50.72
CA LYS A 24 -7.35 7.60 49.50
C LYS A 24 -7.81 6.55 48.49
N GLN A 25 -9.11 6.49 48.20
CA GLN A 25 -9.60 5.87 46.99
C GLN A 25 -8.97 6.64 45.82
N GLU A 26 -7.94 6.07 45.23
CA GLU A 26 -7.49 6.45 43.90
C GLU A 26 -8.68 6.26 42.96
N ASN A 27 -9.16 7.39 42.47
CA ASN A 27 -10.25 7.45 41.53
C ASN A 27 -9.69 6.92 40.20
N THR A 28 -9.69 5.59 39.98
CA THR A 28 -9.27 4.90 38.77
C THR A 28 -10.31 5.05 37.66
N ASN A 29 -10.75 6.28 37.39
CA ASN A 29 -11.45 6.67 36.15
C ASN A 29 -10.46 7.27 35.18
N ALA A 30 -9.27 6.68 34.99
CA ALA A 30 -8.55 6.86 33.75
C ALA A 30 -9.36 6.14 32.66
N PRO A 31 -9.66 6.78 31.51
CA PRO A 31 -10.29 6.09 30.40
C PRO A 31 -9.44 4.85 30.10
N LYS A 32 -10.05 3.67 30.11
CA LYS A 32 -9.38 2.43 29.74
C LYS A 32 -8.87 2.65 28.32
N GLU A 33 -7.58 2.79 28.14
CA GLU A 33 -6.96 2.99 26.84
C GLU A 33 -7.37 1.81 25.96
N ILE A 34 -8.21 2.08 24.94
CA ILE A 34 -8.75 1.02 24.10
C ILE A 34 -7.61 0.55 23.20
N HIS A 35 -7.13 -0.64 23.45
CA HIS A 35 -6.12 -1.28 22.63
C HIS A 35 -6.77 -1.85 21.36
N LYS A 36 -6.26 -1.48 20.19
CA LYS A 36 -6.74 -1.91 18.88
C LYS A 36 -5.79 -2.88 18.22
N THR A 37 -6.34 -3.72 17.35
CA THR A 37 -5.59 -4.69 16.54
C THR A 37 -5.82 -4.41 15.07
N LEU A 38 -4.75 -4.27 14.31
CA LEU A 38 -4.75 -4.05 12.87
C LEU A 38 -4.00 -5.18 12.18
N ALA A 39 -4.65 -5.89 11.27
CA ALA A 39 -3.97 -6.79 10.37
C ALA A 39 -3.66 -6.07 9.04
N ILE A 40 -2.47 -6.32 8.48
CA ILE A 40 -2.07 -5.79 7.18
C ILE A 40 -1.64 -6.95 6.29
N SER A 41 -2.29 -7.11 5.13
CA SER A 41 -1.94 -8.12 4.13
C SER A 41 -1.38 -7.47 2.88
N ALA A 42 -0.25 -8.00 2.37
CA ALA A 42 0.29 -7.66 1.05
C ALA A 42 0.47 -8.92 0.21
N ILE A 43 0.23 -8.83 -1.11
CA ILE A 43 0.48 -9.98 -2.00
C ILE A 43 1.97 -10.27 -2.14
N VAL A 44 2.81 -9.24 -2.08
CA VAL A 44 4.26 -9.31 -2.24
C VAL A 44 4.91 -8.17 -1.45
N GLU A 45 6.18 -8.32 -1.13
CA GLU A 45 6.99 -7.23 -0.60
C GLU A 45 7.82 -6.61 -1.72
N HIS A 46 7.67 -5.31 -1.91
CA HIS A 46 8.54 -4.47 -2.73
C HIS A 46 8.44 -3.02 -2.24
N PRO A 47 9.42 -2.16 -2.56
CA PRO A 47 9.56 -0.84 -1.94
C PRO A 47 8.29 0.03 -1.96
N SER A 48 7.53 0.04 -3.06
CA SER A 48 6.28 0.83 -3.15
C SER A 48 5.24 0.38 -2.13
N LEU A 49 4.97 -0.95 -2.01
CA LEU A 49 4.00 -1.46 -1.06
C LEU A 49 4.47 -1.31 0.39
N ASP A 50 5.80 -1.42 0.62
CA ASP A 50 6.39 -1.15 1.92
C ASP A 50 6.28 0.30 2.33
N ASP A 51 6.39 1.25 1.38
CA ASP A 51 6.17 2.67 1.62
C ASP A 51 4.73 2.98 1.97
N ILE A 52 3.77 2.38 1.25
CA ILE A 52 2.34 2.49 1.59
C ILE A 52 2.11 1.98 3.02
N ARG A 53 2.64 0.80 3.37
CA ARG A 53 2.52 0.24 4.72
C ARG A 53 3.13 1.16 5.79
N ARG A 54 4.31 1.73 5.54
CA ARG A 54 4.96 2.70 6.44
C ARG A 54 4.12 3.96 6.60
N GLY A 55 3.57 4.47 5.50
CA GLY A 55 2.66 5.61 5.51
C GLY A 55 1.39 5.34 6.32
N VAL A 56 0.80 4.14 6.22
CA VAL A 56 -0.35 3.73 7.04
C VAL A 56 0.01 3.77 8.54
N ILE A 57 1.14 3.18 8.92
CA ILE A 57 1.56 3.13 10.34
C ILE A 57 1.87 4.55 10.84
N ALA A 58 2.59 5.37 10.07
CA ALA A 58 2.91 6.75 10.43
C ALA A 58 1.65 7.61 10.56
N GLY A 59 0.73 7.52 9.59
CA GLY A 59 -0.51 8.28 9.62
C GLY A 59 -1.45 7.84 10.75
N LEU A 60 -1.44 6.57 11.15
CA LEU A 60 -2.17 6.10 12.33
C LEU A 60 -1.56 6.66 13.61
N ALA A 61 -0.23 6.77 13.71
CA ALA A 61 0.42 7.40 14.86
C ALA A 61 0.03 8.88 14.99
N GLU A 62 -0.10 9.61 13.87
CA GLU A 62 -0.62 11.00 13.84
C GLU A 62 -2.09 11.09 14.29
N GLN A 63 -2.89 10.03 14.07
CA GLN A 63 -4.28 9.92 14.51
C GLN A 63 -4.42 9.38 15.95
N GLY A 64 -3.30 9.20 16.67
CA GLY A 64 -3.28 8.73 18.06
C GLY A 64 -3.18 7.23 18.26
N TYR A 65 -3.10 6.43 17.19
CA TYR A 65 -2.90 4.98 17.23
C TYR A 65 -1.41 4.63 17.11
N GLN A 66 -0.76 4.36 18.23
CA GLN A 66 0.68 4.10 18.28
C GLN A 66 0.97 2.62 18.49
N GLU A 67 1.72 2.02 17.55
CA GLU A 67 2.16 0.64 17.67
C GLU A 67 2.97 0.43 18.94
N GLY A 68 2.68 -0.68 19.66
CA GLY A 68 3.29 -1.01 20.95
C GLY A 68 2.71 -0.27 22.17
N LYS A 69 1.77 0.69 21.97
CA LYS A 69 1.05 1.34 23.06
C LYS A 69 -0.43 0.94 23.07
N ASN A 70 -1.19 1.46 22.12
CA ASN A 70 -2.64 1.22 22.00
C ASN A 70 -3.02 0.59 20.67
N LEU A 71 -2.02 0.20 19.83
CA LEU A 71 -2.20 -0.49 18.59
C LEU A 71 -1.24 -1.69 18.51
N THR A 72 -1.78 -2.87 18.14
CA THR A 72 -0.98 -4.01 17.69
C THR A 72 -1.15 -4.15 16.18
N VAL A 73 -0.04 -4.20 15.43
CA VAL A 73 -0.02 -4.41 13.99
C VAL A 73 0.48 -5.81 13.67
N ASN A 74 -0.32 -6.59 12.93
CA ASN A 74 0.08 -7.90 12.40
C ASN A 74 0.21 -7.80 10.88
N PHE A 75 1.44 -7.79 10.37
CA PHE A 75 1.73 -7.76 8.94
C PHE A 75 2.07 -9.13 8.40
N GLN A 76 1.46 -9.52 7.29
CA GLN A 76 1.81 -10.75 6.56
C GLN A 76 1.86 -10.49 5.04
N SER A 77 2.87 -11.08 4.40
CA SER A 77 3.07 -11.05 2.95
C SER A 77 2.89 -12.44 2.36
N ALA A 78 2.17 -12.52 1.25
CA ALA A 78 1.96 -13.77 0.52
C ALA A 78 3.12 -14.15 -0.41
N GLN A 79 4.15 -13.31 -0.53
CA GLN A 79 5.34 -13.54 -1.36
C GLN A 79 5.01 -13.93 -2.81
N GLY A 80 3.98 -13.29 -3.39
CA GLY A 80 3.49 -13.53 -4.74
C GLY A 80 2.67 -14.82 -4.92
N ASN A 81 2.35 -15.55 -3.84
CA ASN A 81 1.65 -16.82 -3.91
C ASN A 81 0.18 -16.68 -3.48
N MET A 82 -0.74 -16.91 -4.41
CA MET A 82 -2.19 -16.79 -4.16
C MET A 82 -2.72 -17.81 -3.13
N ALA A 83 -2.11 -19.00 -3.04
CA ALA A 83 -2.53 -19.98 -2.01
C ALA A 83 -2.12 -19.49 -0.61
N THR A 84 -0.93 -18.91 -0.47
CA THR A 84 -0.47 -18.26 0.77
C THR A 84 -1.37 -17.06 1.12
N ALA A 85 -1.75 -16.23 0.14
CA ALA A 85 -2.69 -15.13 0.36
C ALA A 85 -4.03 -15.63 0.93
N GLY A 86 -4.55 -16.75 0.39
CA GLY A 86 -5.75 -17.41 0.91
C GLY A 86 -5.61 -17.94 2.34
N GLN A 87 -4.43 -18.44 2.72
CA GLN A 87 -4.15 -18.86 4.10
C GLN A 87 -4.08 -17.67 5.06
N ILE A 88 -3.39 -16.60 4.67
CA ILE A 88 -3.32 -15.34 5.44
C ILE A 88 -4.73 -14.78 5.66
N ALA A 89 -5.56 -14.74 4.62
CA ALA A 89 -6.92 -14.24 4.71
C ALA A 89 -7.79 -15.05 5.68
N LYS A 90 -7.68 -16.39 5.67
CA LYS A 90 -8.37 -17.26 6.63
C LYS A 90 -7.87 -17.05 8.06
N GLN A 91 -6.55 -16.90 8.23
CA GLN A 91 -5.96 -16.62 9.55
C GLN A 91 -6.47 -15.29 10.09
N PHE A 92 -6.39 -14.19 9.32
CA PHE A 92 -6.88 -12.89 9.76
C PHE A 92 -8.39 -12.89 10.06
N SER A 93 -9.18 -13.66 9.28
CA SER A 93 -10.60 -13.85 9.58
C SER A 93 -10.83 -14.55 10.92
N ALA A 94 -10.00 -15.52 11.28
CA ALA A 94 -10.07 -16.24 12.56
C ALA A 94 -9.58 -15.38 13.72
N ASP A 95 -8.50 -14.62 13.54
CA ASP A 95 -7.89 -13.73 14.55
C ASP A 95 -8.82 -12.53 14.88
N SER A 96 -9.78 -12.21 14.00
CA SER A 96 -10.79 -11.17 14.19
C SER A 96 -10.22 -9.82 14.67
N PRO A 97 -9.27 -9.20 13.92
CA PRO A 97 -8.76 -7.88 14.26
C PRO A 97 -9.84 -6.80 14.14
N ASP A 98 -9.59 -5.61 14.74
CA ASP A 98 -10.52 -4.47 14.64
C ASP A 98 -10.66 -3.92 13.21
N ALA A 99 -9.61 -4.07 12.38
CA ALA A 99 -9.64 -3.77 10.95
C ALA A 99 -8.55 -4.55 10.19
N ILE A 100 -8.74 -4.71 8.87
CA ILE A 100 -7.74 -5.29 7.97
C ILE A 100 -7.43 -4.27 6.88
N VAL A 101 -6.15 -3.93 6.71
CA VAL A 101 -5.64 -3.21 5.54
C VAL A 101 -5.17 -4.24 4.51
N ALA A 102 -5.76 -4.21 3.32
CA ALA A 102 -5.41 -5.10 2.22
C ALA A 102 -4.67 -4.31 1.13
N ILE A 103 -3.35 -4.51 1.05
CA ILE A 103 -2.48 -3.79 0.11
C ILE A 103 -2.39 -4.57 -1.21
N SER A 104 -2.79 -3.95 -2.30
CA SER A 104 -2.89 -4.45 -3.67
C SER A 104 -4.18 -5.22 -3.99
N THR A 105 -4.52 -5.30 -5.28
CA THR A 105 -5.74 -5.94 -5.77
C THR A 105 -5.87 -7.41 -5.35
N PRO A 106 -4.86 -8.28 -5.52
CA PRO A 106 -4.98 -9.69 -5.13
C PRO A 106 -5.20 -9.86 -3.61
N SER A 107 -4.54 -9.07 -2.76
CA SER A 107 -4.77 -9.10 -1.31
C SER A 107 -6.20 -8.67 -0.97
N ALA A 108 -6.67 -7.55 -1.55
CA ALA A 108 -8.00 -7.04 -1.29
C ALA A 108 -9.10 -8.06 -1.68
N GLN A 109 -8.98 -8.67 -2.85
CA GLN A 109 -9.92 -9.70 -3.31
C GLN A 109 -9.92 -10.93 -2.40
N THR A 110 -8.73 -11.38 -1.97
CA THR A 110 -8.59 -12.57 -1.14
C THR A 110 -9.14 -12.34 0.27
N ILE A 111 -8.88 -11.18 0.87
CA ILE A 111 -9.43 -10.80 2.18
C ILE A 111 -10.95 -10.62 2.10
N ALA A 112 -11.46 -9.93 1.06
CA ALA A 112 -12.90 -9.73 0.87
C ALA A 112 -13.66 -11.06 0.71
N ALA A 113 -13.03 -12.08 0.12
CA ALA A 113 -13.61 -13.43 0.01
C ALA A 113 -13.60 -14.19 1.34
N ALA A 114 -12.74 -13.85 2.30
CA ALA A 114 -12.57 -14.59 3.55
C ALA A 114 -13.44 -14.09 4.70
N THR A 115 -13.85 -12.81 4.70
CA THR A 115 -14.67 -12.23 5.77
C THR A 115 -15.68 -11.22 5.24
N GLN A 116 -16.87 -11.19 5.88
CA GLN A 116 -17.91 -10.20 5.63
C GLN A 116 -18.26 -9.34 6.85
N SER A 117 -17.53 -9.53 7.96
CA SER A 117 -17.79 -8.86 9.24
C SER A 117 -16.68 -7.94 9.69
N ILE A 118 -15.41 -8.31 9.43
CA ILE A 118 -14.26 -7.50 9.82
C ILE A 118 -14.12 -6.34 8.83
N PRO A 119 -13.98 -5.08 9.28
CA PRO A 119 -13.74 -3.96 8.40
C PRO A 119 -12.50 -4.16 7.52
N ILE A 120 -12.65 -3.96 6.23
CA ILE A 120 -11.60 -4.08 5.22
C ILE A 120 -11.36 -2.71 4.61
N ILE A 121 -10.13 -2.22 4.71
CA ILE A 121 -9.68 -1.02 4.03
C ILE A 121 -8.70 -1.46 2.93
N TYR A 122 -9.19 -1.52 1.67
CA TYR A 122 -8.29 -1.79 0.57
C TYR A 122 -7.44 -0.56 0.26
N THR A 123 -6.20 -0.80 -0.20
CA THR A 123 -5.28 0.26 -0.61
C THR A 123 -4.39 -0.24 -1.76
N ALA A 124 -3.85 0.65 -2.57
CA ALA A 124 -3.10 0.30 -3.78
C ALA A 124 -3.89 -0.63 -4.74
N VAL A 125 -5.18 -0.39 -4.88
CA VAL A 125 -6.05 -1.06 -5.85
C VAL A 125 -6.33 -0.09 -6.99
N SER A 126 -5.83 -0.41 -8.19
CA SER A 126 -5.91 0.50 -9.33
C SER A 126 -7.26 0.45 -10.07
N ASP A 127 -8.02 -0.61 -9.92
CA ASP A 127 -9.37 -0.74 -10.47
C ASP A 127 -10.27 -1.52 -9.49
N PRO A 128 -10.86 -0.81 -8.51
CA PRO A 128 -11.70 -1.45 -7.51
C PRO A 128 -13.02 -1.98 -8.07
N VAL A 129 -13.50 -1.46 -9.22
CA VAL A 129 -14.69 -1.96 -9.92
C VAL A 129 -14.40 -3.31 -10.57
N ALA A 130 -13.34 -3.40 -11.36
CA ALA A 130 -12.90 -4.68 -11.95
C ALA A 130 -12.55 -5.72 -10.87
N ALA A 131 -11.99 -5.27 -9.75
CA ALA A 131 -11.72 -6.11 -8.58
C ALA A 131 -12.98 -6.56 -7.82
N LYS A 132 -14.17 -6.02 -8.15
CA LYS A 132 -15.48 -6.27 -7.49
C LYS A 132 -15.50 -5.86 -6.01
N LEU A 133 -14.74 -4.85 -5.64
CA LEU A 133 -14.74 -4.27 -4.30
C LEU A 133 -15.77 -3.15 -4.16
N ILE A 134 -16.00 -2.42 -5.26
CA ILE A 134 -17.08 -1.43 -5.40
C ILE A 134 -17.85 -1.70 -6.71
N ASP A 135 -19.04 -1.12 -6.82
CA ASP A 135 -19.81 -1.11 -8.06
C ASP A 135 -19.48 0.11 -8.95
N ASP A 136 -20.10 0.20 -10.13
CA ASP A 136 -19.91 1.31 -11.09
C ASP A 136 -20.34 2.69 -10.53
N LYS A 137 -21.08 2.71 -9.41
CA LYS A 137 -21.48 3.94 -8.72
C LYS A 137 -20.53 4.31 -7.59
N GLY A 138 -19.45 3.53 -7.39
CA GLY A 138 -18.49 3.70 -6.31
C GLY A 138 -18.99 3.26 -4.94
N ILE A 139 -20.00 2.37 -4.91
CA ILE A 139 -20.55 1.83 -3.67
C ILE A 139 -19.90 0.47 -3.39
N ALA A 140 -19.48 0.26 -2.15
CA ALA A 140 -18.89 -1.01 -1.74
C ALA A 140 -19.83 -2.20 -2.00
N THR A 141 -19.30 -3.28 -2.57
CA THR A 141 -20.08 -4.51 -2.87
C THR A 141 -20.43 -5.32 -1.63
N GLN A 142 -19.73 -5.07 -0.52
CA GLN A 142 -19.99 -5.66 0.79
C GLN A 142 -20.01 -4.56 1.86
N SER A 143 -20.80 -4.74 2.92
CA SER A 143 -20.97 -3.73 3.97
C SER A 143 -19.72 -3.48 4.83
N ASN A 144 -18.74 -4.36 4.77
CA ASN A 144 -17.51 -4.26 5.55
C ASN A 144 -16.31 -3.74 4.72
N ILE A 145 -16.53 -3.25 3.50
CA ILE A 145 -15.45 -2.80 2.60
C ILE A 145 -15.48 -1.29 2.41
N THR A 146 -14.31 -0.68 2.48
CA THR A 146 -14.00 0.67 1.99
C THR A 146 -12.53 0.70 1.55
N GLY A 147 -12.04 1.83 1.07
CA GLY A 147 -10.61 1.95 0.77
C GLY A 147 -10.23 3.15 -0.09
N LEU A 148 -8.96 3.15 -0.47
CA LEU A 148 -8.33 4.15 -1.32
C LEU A 148 -7.82 3.48 -2.59
N SER A 149 -8.27 3.95 -3.75
CA SER A 149 -7.78 3.46 -5.04
C SER A 149 -6.67 4.35 -5.61
N SER A 150 -5.79 3.72 -6.38
CA SER A 150 -4.69 4.33 -7.13
C SER A 150 -4.99 4.34 -8.64
N GLU A 151 -6.25 4.60 -9.01
CA GLU A 151 -6.60 4.65 -10.42
C GLU A 151 -5.82 5.78 -11.12
N LEU A 152 -5.00 5.39 -12.11
CA LEU A 152 -4.19 6.31 -12.87
C LEU A 152 -4.90 6.64 -14.20
N PRO A 153 -5.12 7.93 -14.51
CA PRO A 153 -5.66 8.33 -15.80
C PRO A 153 -4.67 7.98 -16.92
N LEU A 154 -5.15 7.39 -18.01
CA LEU A 154 -4.29 6.92 -19.11
C LEU A 154 -3.78 8.06 -20.00
N GLU A 155 -4.56 9.12 -20.18
CA GLU A 155 -4.18 10.25 -21.04
C GLU A 155 -2.83 10.87 -20.62
N PRO A 156 -2.58 11.26 -19.36
CA PRO A 156 -1.28 11.77 -18.95
C PRO A 156 -0.14 10.74 -19.07
N GLN A 157 -0.44 9.45 -18.93
CA GLN A 157 0.55 8.38 -19.15
C GLN A 157 0.99 8.34 -20.61
N ILE A 158 0.02 8.40 -21.54
CA ILE A 158 0.28 8.37 -22.99
C ILE A 158 1.01 9.64 -23.43
N GLU A 159 0.66 10.80 -22.86
CA GLU A 159 1.43 12.04 -23.09
C GLU A 159 2.89 11.90 -22.65
N LEU A 160 3.14 11.24 -21.52
CA LEU A 160 4.51 10.96 -21.08
C LEU A 160 5.23 10.04 -22.06
N PHE A 161 4.57 9.02 -22.64
CA PHE A 161 5.18 8.19 -23.69
C PHE A 161 5.64 9.04 -24.87
N GLN A 162 4.79 9.97 -25.34
CA GLN A 162 5.11 10.87 -26.44
C GLN A 162 6.24 11.86 -26.11
N LYS A 163 6.31 12.33 -24.87
CA LYS A 163 7.39 13.22 -24.41
C LYS A 163 8.73 12.50 -24.30
N VAL A 164 8.74 11.22 -23.88
CA VAL A 164 9.96 10.42 -23.75
C VAL A 164 10.44 9.88 -25.10
N LYS A 165 9.51 9.45 -25.95
CA LYS A 165 9.81 8.87 -27.27
C LYS A 165 8.74 9.25 -28.31
N PRO A 166 8.84 10.44 -28.90
CA PRO A 166 7.80 10.99 -29.81
C PRO A 166 7.46 10.09 -31.00
N GLU A 167 8.42 9.32 -31.49
CA GLU A 167 8.24 8.41 -32.63
C GLU A 167 7.65 7.04 -32.23
N ALA A 168 7.43 6.76 -30.94
CA ALA A 168 6.90 5.47 -30.49
C ALA A 168 5.51 5.20 -31.07
N LYS A 169 5.32 4.02 -31.65
CA LYS A 169 4.06 3.54 -32.21
C LYS A 169 3.59 2.24 -31.57
N ARG A 170 4.50 1.49 -30.96
CA ARG A 170 4.23 0.17 -30.39
C ARG A 170 4.62 0.18 -28.92
N ILE A 171 3.62 0.07 -28.06
CA ILE A 171 3.81 0.07 -26.62
C ILE A 171 3.81 -1.36 -26.13
N GLY A 172 4.95 -1.83 -25.62
CA GLY A 172 5.10 -3.13 -24.99
C GLY A 172 4.50 -3.12 -23.60
N PHE A 173 3.76 -4.17 -23.26
CA PHE A 173 3.15 -4.32 -21.94
C PHE A 173 3.28 -5.76 -21.46
N VAL A 174 4.15 -6.00 -20.49
CA VAL A 174 4.26 -7.29 -19.80
C VAL A 174 3.31 -7.26 -18.60
N TYR A 175 2.44 -8.26 -18.49
CA TYR A 175 1.40 -8.25 -17.46
C TYR A 175 1.07 -9.63 -16.91
N SER A 176 0.69 -9.68 -15.64
CA SER A 176 0.22 -10.89 -14.96
C SER A 176 -1.20 -11.21 -15.38
N SER A 177 -1.41 -12.37 -16.04
CA SER A 177 -2.74 -12.81 -16.47
C SER A 177 -3.67 -13.16 -15.29
N GLY A 178 -3.12 -13.43 -14.11
CA GLY A 178 -3.85 -13.70 -12.87
C GLY A 178 -4.16 -12.47 -12.01
N GLU A 179 -3.69 -11.27 -12.40
CA GLU A 179 -3.95 -10.04 -11.66
C GLU A 179 -4.99 -9.17 -12.36
N MET A 180 -6.14 -8.95 -11.72
CA MET A 180 -7.27 -8.24 -12.33
C MET A 180 -6.92 -6.77 -12.66
N ASN A 181 -6.13 -6.10 -11.83
CA ASN A 181 -5.60 -4.76 -12.11
C ASN A 181 -4.85 -4.70 -13.45
N SER A 182 -3.98 -5.67 -13.71
CA SER A 182 -3.16 -5.73 -14.93
C SER A 182 -3.99 -6.09 -16.16
N VAL A 183 -4.94 -7.01 -16.01
CA VAL A 183 -5.88 -7.39 -17.08
C VAL A 183 -6.79 -6.22 -17.45
N SER A 184 -7.37 -5.51 -16.47
CA SER A 184 -8.19 -4.32 -16.70
C SER A 184 -7.40 -3.23 -17.42
N LEU A 185 -6.19 -2.92 -16.94
CA LEU A 185 -5.33 -1.91 -17.57
C LEU A 185 -4.99 -2.28 -19.01
N LYS A 186 -4.68 -3.54 -19.30
CA LYS A 186 -4.42 -4.02 -20.67
C LYS A 186 -5.62 -3.72 -21.60
N GLU A 187 -6.84 -4.03 -21.16
CA GLU A 187 -8.03 -3.78 -21.99
C GLU A 187 -8.25 -2.27 -22.19
N ARG A 188 -8.02 -1.45 -21.18
CA ARG A 188 -8.08 0.02 -21.29
C ARG A 188 -7.03 0.55 -22.27
N LEU A 189 -5.79 0.06 -22.22
CA LEU A 189 -4.72 0.43 -23.15
C LEU A 189 -5.05 0.06 -24.60
N LYS A 190 -5.69 -1.09 -24.86
CA LYS A 190 -6.15 -1.50 -26.19
C LYS A 190 -7.15 -0.52 -26.80
N VAL A 191 -7.97 0.11 -25.96
CA VAL A 191 -8.97 1.10 -26.40
C VAL A 191 -8.35 2.48 -26.55
N GLU A 192 -7.47 2.89 -25.64
CA GLU A 192 -6.94 4.25 -25.61
C GLU A 192 -5.79 4.49 -26.60
N LEU A 193 -4.80 3.59 -26.67
CA LEU A 193 -3.61 3.79 -27.51
C LEU A 193 -3.90 4.09 -28.98
N PRO A 194 -4.90 3.45 -29.65
CA PRO A 194 -5.23 3.77 -31.03
C PRO A 194 -5.65 5.21 -31.27
N LYS A 195 -6.23 5.90 -30.28
CA LYS A 195 -6.62 7.32 -30.37
C LYS A 195 -5.40 8.24 -30.56
N TYR A 196 -4.22 7.78 -30.13
CA TYR A 196 -2.93 8.48 -30.24
C TYR A 196 -2.04 7.90 -31.34
N GLY A 197 -2.59 7.04 -32.20
CA GLY A 197 -1.86 6.39 -33.30
C GLY A 197 -0.83 5.36 -32.80
N MET A 198 -1.06 4.78 -31.63
CA MET A 198 -0.22 3.75 -31.03
C MET A 198 -0.93 2.40 -30.95
N ALA A 199 -0.17 1.30 -30.89
CA ALA A 199 -0.67 -0.05 -30.73
C ALA A 199 -0.07 -0.71 -29.50
N LEU A 200 -0.85 -1.55 -28.84
CA LEU A 200 -0.39 -2.36 -27.71
C LEU A 200 0.26 -3.66 -28.24
N VAL A 201 1.40 -4.02 -27.65
CA VAL A 201 2.07 -5.32 -27.81
C VAL A 201 2.12 -5.96 -26.41
N ASP A 202 1.10 -6.72 -26.07
CA ASP A 202 0.95 -7.32 -24.76
C ASP A 202 1.55 -8.73 -24.68
N ILE A 203 2.26 -9.02 -23.58
CA ILE A 203 2.87 -10.33 -23.28
C ILE A 203 2.40 -10.78 -21.89
N PRO A 204 1.57 -11.81 -21.78
CA PRO A 204 1.14 -12.33 -20.50
C PRO A 204 2.25 -13.13 -19.78
N ILE A 205 2.28 -13.01 -18.46
CA ILE A 205 3.11 -13.82 -17.57
C ILE A 205 2.26 -14.43 -16.45
N ASN A 206 2.79 -15.45 -15.79
CA ASN A 206 2.13 -16.06 -14.64
C ASN A 206 2.90 -15.84 -13.33
N ARG A 207 4.18 -15.49 -13.40
CA ARG A 207 5.07 -15.30 -12.23
C ARG A 207 6.23 -14.37 -12.57
N SER A 208 6.83 -13.81 -11.54
CA SER A 208 7.94 -12.86 -11.66
C SER A 208 9.16 -13.40 -12.43
N SER A 209 9.44 -14.71 -12.34
CA SER A 209 10.54 -15.36 -13.09
C SER A 209 10.38 -15.31 -14.61
N ASP A 210 9.18 -15.05 -15.13
CA ASP A 210 8.89 -15.00 -16.55
C ASP A 210 9.18 -13.60 -17.17
N VAL A 211 9.36 -12.56 -16.33
CA VAL A 211 9.46 -11.15 -16.75
C VAL A 211 10.61 -10.92 -17.72
N ALA A 212 11.81 -11.44 -17.45
CA ALA A 212 12.97 -11.24 -18.34
C ALA A 212 12.72 -11.84 -19.75
N ALA A 213 12.16 -13.03 -19.82
CA ALA A 213 11.85 -13.68 -21.10
C ALA A 213 10.74 -12.97 -21.85
N ALA A 214 9.69 -12.52 -21.15
CA ALA A 214 8.60 -11.74 -21.70
C ALA A 214 9.08 -10.38 -22.24
N THR A 215 9.95 -9.70 -21.48
CA THR A 215 10.58 -8.44 -21.93
C THR A 215 11.43 -8.67 -23.17
N ARG A 216 12.22 -9.74 -23.23
CA ARG A 216 13.02 -10.07 -24.43
C ARG A 216 12.17 -10.36 -25.65
N ALA A 217 10.97 -10.91 -25.48
CA ALA A 217 10.00 -11.15 -26.57
C ALA A 217 9.44 -9.86 -27.18
N LEU A 218 9.65 -8.69 -26.56
CA LEU A 218 9.31 -7.38 -27.11
C LEU A 218 10.37 -6.85 -28.10
N SER A 219 11.52 -7.52 -28.25
CA SER A 219 12.60 -7.13 -29.17
C SER A 219 12.09 -6.98 -30.60
N GLY A 220 12.32 -5.82 -31.21
CA GLY A 220 11.85 -5.50 -32.56
C GLY A 220 10.32 -5.34 -32.71
N ARG A 221 9.56 -5.54 -31.64
CA ARG A 221 8.10 -5.49 -31.61
C ARG A 221 7.55 -4.29 -30.85
N ALA A 222 8.30 -3.76 -29.88
CA ALA A 222 7.92 -2.59 -29.08
C ALA A 222 8.96 -1.49 -29.22
N ASP A 223 8.51 -0.23 -29.20
CA ASP A 223 9.34 0.96 -29.24
C ASP A 223 9.56 1.55 -27.84
N LEU A 224 8.62 1.30 -26.93
CA LEU A 224 8.62 1.72 -25.54
C LEU A 224 7.93 0.62 -24.72
N ILE A 225 8.37 0.37 -23.50
CA ILE A 225 7.72 -0.53 -22.54
C ILE A 225 6.99 0.33 -21.51
N TYR A 226 5.70 0.06 -21.31
CA TYR A 226 4.94 0.57 -20.20
C TYR A 226 4.75 -0.52 -19.15
N THR A 227 5.00 -0.20 -17.90
CA THR A 227 4.68 -1.06 -16.77
C THR A 227 3.94 -0.25 -15.72
N SER A 228 2.92 -0.82 -15.15
CA SER A 228 2.14 -0.20 -14.09
C SER A 228 2.11 -1.14 -12.89
N LEU A 229 1.19 -0.96 -12.00
CA LEU A 229 1.08 -1.59 -10.69
C LEU A 229 0.84 -3.13 -10.75
N ASP A 230 1.63 -3.86 -11.54
CA ASP A 230 1.66 -5.32 -11.62
C ASP A 230 2.66 -5.88 -10.61
N ASN A 231 2.20 -6.68 -9.67
CA ASN A 231 3.02 -7.12 -8.53
C ASN A 231 4.17 -8.07 -8.95
N ASN A 232 3.95 -8.95 -9.95
CA ASN A 232 5.00 -9.84 -10.46
C ASN A 232 6.05 -9.06 -11.25
N VAL A 233 5.63 -8.09 -12.08
CA VAL A 233 6.55 -7.24 -12.82
C VAL A 233 7.34 -6.34 -11.88
N ALA A 234 6.68 -5.69 -10.93
CA ALA A 234 7.33 -4.86 -9.91
C ALA A 234 8.35 -5.65 -9.10
N SER A 235 8.05 -6.89 -8.72
CA SER A 235 9.00 -7.77 -8.00
C SER A 235 10.25 -8.11 -8.82
N ALA A 236 10.16 -8.10 -10.16
CA ALA A 236 11.24 -8.44 -11.10
C ALA A 236 11.68 -7.24 -11.96
N MET A 237 11.53 -6.01 -11.45
CA MET A 237 11.84 -4.79 -12.19
C MET A 237 13.26 -4.75 -12.73
N GLU A 238 14.25 -5.18 -11.95
CA GLU A 238 15.66 -5.22 -12.39
C GLU A 238 15.86 -6.17 -13.57
N ALA A 239 15.11 -7.27 -13.61
CA ALA A 239 15.16 -8.21 -14.72
C ALA A 239 14.56 -7.61 -16.02
N MET A 240 13.46 -6.85 -15.90
CA MET A 240 12.90 -6.08 -17.02
C MET A 240 13.89 -5.02 -17.49
N VAL A 241 14.41 -4.22 -16.58
CA VAL A 241 15.35 -3.12 -16.88
C VAL A 241 16.64 -3.64 -17.51
N GLY A 242 17.18 -4.75 -17.01
CA GLY A 242 18.38 -5.37 -17.60
C GLY A 242 18.18 -5.67 -19.09
N VAL A 243 17.06 -6.31 -19.44
CA VAL A 243 16.73 -6.62 -20.84
C VAL A 243 16.41 -5.33 -21.64
N ALA A 244 15.69 -4.38 -21.07
CA ALA A 244 15.37 -3.11 -21.70
C ALA A 244 16.64 -2.30 -22.06
N ASN A 245 17.63 -2.31 -21.18
CA ASN A 245 18.96 -1.70 -21.42
C ASN A 245 19.71 -2.37 -22.58
N GLU A 246 19.69 -3.71 -22.65
CA GLU A 246 20.27 -4.47 -23.77
C GLU A 246 19.60 -4.11 -25.10
N LEU A 247 18.26 -4.02 -25.09
CA LEU A 247 17.44 -3.76 -26.29
C LEU A 247 17.37 -2.28 -26.66
N LYS A 248 17.83 -1.35 -25.80
CA LYS A 248 17.69 0.10 -25.97
C LYS A 248 16.22 0.53 -26.10
N ILE A 249 15.35 -0.03 -25.27
CA ILE A 249 13.93 0.30 -25.24
C ILE A 249 13.63 0.99 -23.89
N PRO A 250 13.11 2.26 -23.89
CA PRO A 250 12.78 2.95 -22.64
C PRO A 250 11.62 2.28 -21.90
N VAL A 251 11.74 2.25 -20.58
CA VAL A 251 10.71 1.75 -19.66
C VAL A 251 10.06 2.94 -18.97
N ILE A 252 8.75 3.09 -19.14
CA ILE A 252 7.92 4.03 -18.38
C ILE A 252 7.13 3.26 -17.35
N ALA A 253 7.13 3.76 -16.11
CA ALA A 253 6.47 3.14 -14.98
C ALA A 253 5.39 4.05 -14.37
N SER A 254 4.77 3.60 -13.28
CA SER A 254 3.72 4.34 -12.57
C SER A 254 4.06 4.61 -11.10
N ASP A 255 5.31 4.42 -10.70
CA ASP A 255 5.78 4.65 -9.33
C ASP A 255 7.25 5.09 -9.28
N GLU A 256 7.62 5.75 -8.18
CA GLU A 256 8.96 6.28 -7.93
C GLU A 256 10.03 5.18 -7.90
N PHE A 257 9.74 4.07 -7.22
CA PHE A 257 10.72 3.02 -6.98
C PHE A 257 11.11 2.27 -8.26
N SER A 258 10.17 2.16 -9.20
CA SER A 258 10.47 1.62 -10.53
C SER A 258 11.53 2.46 -11.26
N VAL A 259 11.49 3.80 -11.12
CA VAL A 259 12.52 4.69 -11.69
C VAL A 259 13.85 4.53 -10.97
N ARG A 260 13.84 4.46 -9.63
CA ARG A 260 15.06 4.20 -8.84
C ARG A 260 15.70 2.86 -9.16
N ARG A 261 14.90 1.87 -9.56
CA ARG A 261 15.32 0.53 -9.96
C ARG A 261 15.64 0.42 -11.45
N GLY A 262 15.60 1.51 -12.19
CA GLY A 262 16.12 1.59 -13.54
C GLY A 262 15.17 1.97 -14.65
N ALA A 263 13.87 2.22 -14.40
CA ALA A 263 12.98 2.77 -15.41
C ALA A 263 13.40 4.21 -15.81
N THR A 264 13.09 4.61 -17.04
CA THR A 264 13.41 5.93 -17.59
C THR A 264 12.67 7.05 -16.88
N ALA A 265 11.36 6.87 -16.70
CA ALA A 265 10.48 7.82 -16.04
C ALA A 265 9.24 7.11 -15.50
N ALA A 266 8.51 7.79 -14.62
CA ALA A 266 7.20 7.34 -14.13
C ALA A 266 6.29 8.54 -13.88
N LEU A 267 4.99 8.31 -14.01
CA LEU A 267 3.97 9.26 -13.57
C LEU A 267 3.02 8.51 -12.62
N GLY A 268 3.05 8.83 -11.35
CA GLY A 268 2.29 8.10 -10.34
C GLY A 268 2.08 8.88 -9.05
N VAL A 269 1.35 8.29 -8.12
CA VAL A 269 1.15 8.84 -6.79
C VAL A 269 2.41 8.64 -5.95
N ASN A 270 2.57 9.44 -4.90
CA ASN A 270 3.61 9.17 -3.91
C ASN A 270 3.11 8.09 -2.94
N ASP A 271 3.83 6.98 -2.84
CA ASP A 271 3.40 5.79 -2.10
C ASP A 271 3.26 6.04 -0.58
N PHE A 272 4.17 6.82 0.00
CA PHE A 272 4.09 7.16 1.42
C PHE A 272 2.87 8.04 1.73
N ASP A 273 2.62 9.08 0.92
CA ASP A 273 1.44 9.96 1.05
C ASP A 273 0.14 9.16 0.79
N PHE A 274 0.19 8.15 -0.08
CA PHE A 274 -0.91 7.22 -0.29
C PHE A 274 -1.22 6.45 1.00
N GLY A 275 -0.20 5.95 1.67
CA GLY A 275 -0.32 5.31 2.98
C GLY A 275 -0.86 6.23 4.07
N LEU A 276 -0.39 7.49 4.15
CA LEU A 276 -0.92 8.51 5.07
C LEU A 276 -2.41 8.77 4.86
N THR A 277 -2.84 8.80 3.59
CA THR A 277 -4.26 8.97 3.25
C THR A 277 -5.08 7.75 3.62
N THR A 278 -4.57 6.54 3.35
CA THR A 278 -5.20 5.28 3.78
C THR A 278 -5.39 5.24 5.30
N ALA A 279 -4.40 5.70 6.08
CA ALA A 279 -4.47 5.73 7.54
C ALA A 279 -5.69 6.50 8.08
N LYS A 280 -6.11 7.57 7.40
CA LYS A 280 -7.32 8.33 7.78
C LYS A 280 -8.61 7.50 7.67
N LEU A 281 -8.69 6.62 6.67
CA LEU A 281 -9.82 5.71 6.52
C LEU A 281 -9.78 4.61 7.58
N VAL A 282 -8.58 4.08 7.86
CA VAL A 282 -8.37 3.08 8.92
C VAL A 282 -8.75 3.66 10.29
N ALA A 283 -8.28 4.86 10.63
CA ALA A 283 -8.60 5.52 11.89
C ALA A 283 -10.11 5.67 12.11
N LYS A 284 -10.84 6.16 11.08
CA LYS A 284 -12.32 6.22 11.14
C LYS A 284 -12.95 4.87 11.47
N SER A 285 -12.42 3.78 10.89
CA SER A 285 -12.91 2.43 11.18
C SER A 285 -12.57 1.99 12.60
N LEU A 286 -11.35 2.25 13.07
CA LEU A 286 -10.92 1.93 14.43
C LEU A 286 -11.68 2.75 15.49
N ASP A 287 -12.14 3.96 15.14
CA ASP A 287 -13.03 4.81 15.96
C ASP A 287 -14.47 4.29 16.00
N GLY A 288 -14.79 3.21 15.25
CA GLY A 288 -16.08 2.54 15.27
C GLY A 288 -17.03 2.97 14.14
N THR A 289 -16.57 3.78 13.17
CA THR A 289 -17.38 4.08 11.98
C THR A 289 -17.49 2.83 11.10
N PRO A 290 -18.69 2.31 10.80
CA PRO A 290 -18.85 1.17 9.90
C PRO A 290 -18.24 1.42 8.52
N ALA A 291 -17.58 0.43 7.94
CA ALA A 291 -16.87 0.59 6.67
C ALA A 291 -17.78 1.09 5.54
N ASN A 292 -19.04 0.65 5.47
CA ASN A 292 -20.00 1.13 4.47
C ASN A 292 -20.45 2.59 4.66
N GLN A 293 -20.10 3.23 5.76
CA GLN A 293 -20.32 4.67 6.00
C GLN A 293 -19.05 5.49 5.70
N ILE A 294 -17.93 4.84 5.47
CA ILE A 294 -16.69 5.46 5.03
C ILE A 294 -16.66 5.38 3.50
N LYS A 295 -16.84 6.54 2.83
CA LYS A 295 -16.84 6.57 1.37
C LYS A 295 -15.48 6.12 0.82
N PRO A 296 -15.43 5.20 -0.17
CA PRO A 296 -14.22 4.92 -0.91
C PRO A 296 -13.66 6.18 -1.58
N GLU A 297 -12.34 6.32 -1.55
CA GLU A 297 -11.64 7.49 -2.07
C GLU A 297 -10.70 7.10 -3.23
N VAL A 298 -10.33 8.09 -4.05
CA VAL A 298 -9.36 7.94 -5.14
C VAL A 298 -8.26 8.97 -4.95
N MET A 299 -6.99 8.53 -4.98
CA MET A 299 -5.85 9.44 -5.03
C MET A 299 -5.38 9.59 -6.48
N ASN A 300 -5.42 10.81 -6.99
CA ASN A 300 -5.06 11.14 -8.36
C ASN A 300 -4.05 12.30 -8.48
N THR A 301 -3.42 12.68 -7.37
CA THR A 301 -2.32 13.67 -7.39
C THR A 301 -1.07 12.97 -7.90
N LEU A 302 -0.74 13.22 -9.17
CA LEU A 302 0.38 12.58 -9.84
C LEU A 302 1.66 13.39 -9.69
N THR A 303 2.76 12.68 -9.47
CA THR A 303 4.13 13.20 -9.48
C THR A 303 4.87 12.57 -10.66
N LEU A 304 5.58 13.39 -11.42
CA LEU A 304 6.49 12.94 -12.48
C LEU A 304 7.84 12.63 -11.85
N TYR A 305 8.33 11.41 -12.04
CA TYR A 305 9.66 10.96 -11.64
C TYR A 305 10.49 10.70 -12.89
N VAL A 306 11.76 11.11 -12.89
CA VAL A 306 12.64 10.97 -14.04
C VAL A 306 14.05 10.55 -13.63
N SER A 307 14.72 9.77 -14.50
CA SER A 307 16.14 9.46 -14.39
C SER A 307 16.83 9.66 -15.74
N PRO A 308 17.51 10.79 -15.94
CA PRO A 308 18.33 11.01 -17.13
C PRO A 308 19.37 9.91 -17.40
N LYS A 309 19.94 9.34 -16.32
CA LYS A 309 20.90 8.22 -16.40
C LYS A 309 20.25 6.96 -16.98
N ASN A 310 19.07 6.58 -16.49
CA ASN A 310 18.36 5.40 -16.98
C ASN A 310 17.88 5.60 -18.43
N ALA A 311 17.43 6.81 -18.78
CA ALA A 311 17.06 7.17 -20.12
C ALA A 311 18.20 6.92 -21.13
N GLN A 312 19.41 7.39 -20.81
CA GLN A 312 20.60 7.14 -21.63
C GLN A 312 20.91 5.65 -21.76
N ASN A 313 20.80 4.87 -20.67
CA ASN A 313 21.01 3.43 -20.71
C ASN A 313 20.02 2.74 -21.66
N GLN A 314 18.80 3.26 -21.78
CA GLN A 314 17.72 2.74 -22.62
C GLN A 314 17.61 3.43 -24.00
N GLY A 315 18.64 4.21 -24.38
CA GLY A 315 18.81 4.74 -25.74
C GLY A 315 17.93 5.96 -26.06
N VAL A 316 17.45 6.69 -25.02
CA VAL A 316 16.70 7.94 -25.18
C VAL A 316 17.34 9.06 -24.34
N SER A 317 17.02 10.31 -24.71
CA SER A 317 17.39 11.49 -23.92
C SER A 317 16.12 12.20 -23.49
N LEU A 318 15.99 12.51 -22.22
CA LEU A 318 14.88 13.31 -21.70
C LEU A 318 15.10 14.78 -22.06
N SER A 319 14.02 15.49 -22.38
CA SER A 319 14.08 16.93 -22.61
C SER A 319 14.37 17.68 -21.30
N ASP A 320 14.96 18.89 -21.43
CA ASP A 320 15.20 19.77 -20.28
C ASP A 320 13.91 20.10 -19.52
N GLU A 321 12.78 20.18 -20.23
CA GLU A 321 11.46 20.38 -19.63
C GLU A 321 11.08 19.22 -18.71
N LEU A 322 11.21 17.96 -19.17
CA LEU A 322 10.91 16.78 -18.35
C LEU A 322 11.82 16.70 -17.12
N ILE A 323 13.11 17.00 -17.29
CA ILE A 323 14.07 16.98 -16.19
C ILE A 323 13.76 18.08 -15.16
N LYS A 324 13.35 19.27 -15.63
CA LYS A 324 13.03 20.40 -14.76
C LYS A 324 11.71 20.25 -14.01
N THR A 325 10.70 19.65 -14.65
CA THR A 325 9.36 19.50 -14.08
C THR A 325 9.22 18.22 -13.28
N GLY A 326 10.02 17.20 -13.54
CA GLY A 326 10.02 15.94 -12.82
C GLY A 326 10.94 15.93 -11.60
N MET A 327 10.62 15.07 -10.63
CA MET A 327 11.54 14.72 -9.55
C MET A 327 12.67 13.86 -10.12
N ASN A 328 13.88 14.41 -10.15
CA ASN A 328 15.05 13.67 -10.62
C ASN A 328 15.53 12.68 -9.56
N THR A 329 15.27 11.39 -9.79
CA THR A 329 15.62 10.31 -8.85
C THR A 329 17.11 10.01 -8.77
N ASP A 330 17.92 10.49 -9.73
CA ASP A 330 19.38 10.35 -9.69
C ASP A 330 20.02 11.25 -8.61
N THR A 331 19.33 12.33 -8.23
CA THR A 331 19.86 13.36 -7.33
C THR A 331 19.01 13.61 -6.08
N THR A 332 17.74 13.21 -6.10
CA THR A 332 16.79 13.46 -5.02
C THR A 332 16.51 12.16 -4.25
N PRO A 333 16.74 12.10 -2.93
CA PRO A 333 16.38 10.92 -2.13
C PRO A 333 14.85 10.75 -2.07
N SER A 334 14.38 9.51 -1.87
CA SER A 334 12.95 9.26 -1.68
C SER A 334 12.45 9.85 -0.37
N LYS A 335 11.15 10.16 -0.27
CA LYS A 335 10.54 10.60 1.01
C LYS A 335 10.75 9.55 2.11
N ALA A 336 10.79 8.29 1.75
CA ALA A 336 11.04 7.19 2.66
C ALA A 336 12.43 7.20 3.31
N GLU A 337 13.42 7.76 2.63
CA GLU A 337 14.80 7.90 3.10
C GLU A 337 15.02 9.20 3.90
N GLN A 338 14.06 10.13 3.84
CA GLN A 338 14.13 11.38 4.60
C GLN A 338 13.76 11.14 6.06
N LYS A 339 14.63 11.52 6.99
CA LYS A 339 14.37 11.41 8.43
C LYS A 339 13.17 12.27 8.84
N PRO A 340 12.34 11.81 9.79
CA PRO A 340 11.31 12.66 10.40
C PRO A 340 11.95 13.93 10.96
N GLY A 341 11.62 15.10 10.37
CA GLY A 341 12.17 16.41 10.74
C GLY A 341 12.78 17.21 9.58
N GLU A 342 13.16 16.60 8.46
CA GLU A 342 13.68 17.31 7.27
C GLU A 342 12.57 17.73 6.29
N GLN A 343 11.34 17.26 6.51
CA GLN A 343 10.21 17.46 5.57
C GLN A 343 9.69 18.92 5.49
N THR A 344 10.04 19.79 6.43
CA THR A 344 9.50 21.16 6.50
C THR A 344 10.35 22.21 5.80
N ALA A 345 11.55 21.90 5.33
CA ALA A 345 12.47 22.90 4.78
C ALA A 345 12.31 23.18 3.26
N ASN A 346 11.71 22.25 2.50
CA ASN A 346 11.62 22.36 1.02
C ASN A 346 10.24 22.77 0.47
N GLN A 347 9.28 23.13 1.33
CA GLN A 347 8.00 23.71 0.92
C GLN A 347 7.94 25.18 1.35
N LYS A 348 8.68 26.05 0.69
CA LYS A 348 8.37 27.48 0.60
C LYS A 348 8.21 27.86 -0.87
N PRO A 349 7.17 28.70 -1.15
CA PRO A 349 6.66 28.99 -2.49
C PRO A 349 7.68 29.70 -3.37
#